data_2667bfaf26a8867031352decbcba6071
#
_entry.id   2667bfaf26a8867031352decbcba6071
#
_cell.length_a   1.000
_cell.length_b   1.000
_cell.length_c   1.000
_cell.angle_alpha   90.00
_cell.angle_beta   90.00
_cell.angle_gamma   90.00
#
_symmetry.space_group_name_H-M   'P 1'
#
loop_
_entity.id
_entity.type
_entity.pdbx_description
1 polymer ?
#
loop_
_entity_poly.entity_id
_entity_poly.type
_entity_poly.pdbx_seq_one_letter_code
_entity_poly.pdbx_strand_id
1 'polypeptide(L)'
;FNNENPDYPNFSQLLTPVTKDNFHRLIKQALTKVANPEQPNKDGEGILSGLGCYVPGMLDISHSQYAKSVLKQLKDKGDGKVLNKDEIITYVEHSDNVWLSNDYKIEAELEFTVLATLAALGEIEITLSSGQSLNASTLNELRNVDRDDFFSFTHVRPPKGLNEAALKEMFVTLLGRDLSKQLKDPNTYTSLVTAAEGWAKRTVYLLSKIQGRYMERGITLVTEEEAAVYRRKFTAFSGFCDKLASYTTEAKMKNFQFTVDDIKKVFEAKPLLEKVEAKLKEFADFTDDINYLNQAKQYLSDYDFKEEINIAIGQLESVLESDDSVKKAKYKSDLKGLRNKYAALYFEAYLQHRISDTDNTQKYALQDSEEKAICDILKDADFLSTGQYHQWATQLNKLQPADPAVNKEVVFATPYHDFNPLDFEDGDTVSVSDLKKELKSLLENWTTTLLDSLEDPMVKKNMSLLKDNQVSLLESFQKGDVKLAKDNTLGIKNAIMELHKGMSKVELTMDSLKETFNRPLNPDEAIDAFKKYVDTISQGKERDTIRIILK
;
A
#
# COMPACT_ATOMS: atom_id res chain seq x y z
N PHE A 1 25.03 -67.32 -14.06
CA PHE A 1 24.86 -66.67 -12.76
C PHE A 1 23.46 -66.94 -12.20
N ASN A 2 22.39 -66.72 -12.96
CA ASN A 2 21.01 -66.91 -12.48
C ASN A 2 20.65 -68.39 -12.21
N ASN A 3 21.34 -69.35 -12.80
CA ASN A 3 21.09 -70.79 -12.55
C ASN A 3 21.75 -71.28 -11.26
N GLU A 4 22.76 -70.54 -10.76
CA GLU A 4 23.48 -70.87 -9.53
C GLU A 4 22.98 -70.06 -8.32
N ASN A 5 22.33 -68.91 -8.57
CA ASN A 5 21.72 -68.06 -7.55
C ASN A 5 20.29 -67.65 -8.03
N PRO A 6 19.30 -68.54 -7.91
CA PRO A 6 17.93 -68.26 -8.40
C PRO A 6 17.25 -67.10 -7.66
N ASP A 7 17.70 -66.77 -6.47
CA ASP A 7 17.16 -65.69 -5.63
C ASP A 7 17.83 -64.33 -5.85
N TYR A 8 18.81 -64.24 -6.76
CA TYR A 8 19.49 -63.00 -7.06
C TYR A 8 18.60 -62.06 -7.91
N PRO A 9 18.61 -60.72 -7.65
CA PRO A 9 17.72 -59.78 -8.36
C PRO A 9 17.93 -59.81 -9.89
N ASN A 10 16.85 -59.77 -10.62
CA ASN A 10 16.89 -59.67 -12.09
C ASN A 10 16.75 -58.23 -12.56
N PHE A 11 17.81 -57.65 -13.08
CA PHE A 11 17.89 -56.27 -13.55
C PHE A 11 17.64 -56.12 -15.06
N SER A 12 16.79 -56.94 -15.65
CA SER A 12 16.48 -56.95 -17.11
C SER A 12 15.89 -55.65 -17.61
N GLN A 13 15.38 -54.78 -16.74
CA GLN A 13 14.83 -53.48 -17.11
C GLN A 13 15.87 -52.37 -17.25
N LEU A 14 17.12 -52.61 -16.84
CA LEU A 14 18.21 -51.65 -17.02
C LEU A 14 18.67 -51.63 -18.48
N LEU A 15 18.92 -50.42 -19.01
CA LEU A 15 19.48 -50.23 -20.35
C LEU A 15 20.95 -50.69 -20.46
N THR A 16 21.69 -50.59 -19.38
CA THR A 16 23.09 -50.99 -19.23
C THR A 16 23.23 -52.10 -18.19
N PRO A 17 23.94 -53.18 -18.50
CA PRO A 17 24.20 -54.23 -17.50
C PRO A 17 24.85 -53.69 -16.24
N VAL A 18 24.51 -54.25 -15.09
CA VAL A 18 25.17 -53.96 -13.83
C VAL A 18 26.61 -54.46 -13.88
N THR A 19 27.56 -53.59 -13.63
CA THR A 19 28.99 -53.90 -13.57
C THR A 19 29.59 -53.32 -12.29
N LYS A 20 30.78 -53.80 -11.90
CA LYS A 20 31.48 -53.28 -10.72
C LYS A 20 31.69 -51.75 -10.80
N ASP A 21 31.90 -51.20 -11.99
CA ASP A 21 32.18 -49.78 -12.20
C ASP A 21 30.93 -48.90 -12.08
N ASN A 22 29.77 -49.39 -12.46
CA ASN A 22 28.52 -48.58 -12.43
C ASN A 22 27.62 -48.91 -11.24
N PHE A 23 27.90 -49.95 -10.47
CA PHE A 23 27.05 -50.47 -9.39
C PHE A 23 26.72 -49.40 -8.36
N HIS A 24 27.72 -48.74 -7.80
CA HIS A 24 27.50 -47.69 -6.79
C HIS A 24 26.66 -46.54 -7.33
N ARG A 25 26.88 -46.12 -8.58
CA ARG A 25 26.08 -45.10 -9.24
C ARG A 25 24.60 -45.50 -9.35
N LEU A 26 24.36 -46.75 -9.75
CA LEU A 26 23.01 -47.32 -9.89
C LEU A 26 22.29 -47.39 -8.54
N ILE A 27 22.98 -47.79 -7.47
CA ILE A 27 22.43 -47.77 -6.11
C ILE A 27 22.03 -46.33 -5.70
N LYS A 28 22.92 -45.35 -5.93
CA LYS A 28 22.57 -43.93 -5.66
C LYS A 28 21.35 -43.47 -6.45
N GLN A 29 21.17 -43.90 -7.69
CA GLN A 29 19.97 -43.60 -8.47
C GLN A 29 18.71 -44.24 -7.86
N ALA A 30 18.82 -45.49 -7.38
CA ALA A 30 17.74 -46.17 -6.69
C ALA A 30 17.33 -45.43 -5.40
N LEU A 31 18.30 -45.07 -4.55
CA LEU A 31 18.05 -44.30 -3.33
C LEU A 31 17.47 -42.91 -3.62
N THR A 32 17.90 -42.25 -4.71
CA THR A 32 17.31 -40.97 -5.18
C THR A 32 15.85 -41.14 -5.57
N LYS A 33 15.52 -42.26 -6.27
CA LYS A 33 14.15 -42.60 -6.62
C LYS A 33 13.29 -42.91 -5.40
N VAL A 34 13.84 -43.64 -4.40
CA VAL A 34 13.16 -43.86 -3.12
C VAL A 34 12.87 -42.57 -2.40
N ALA A 35 13.84 -41.62 -2.38
CA ALA A 35 13.67 -40.32 -1.74
C ALA A 35 12.64 -39.44 -2.47
N ASN A 36 12.48 -39.57 -3.79
CA ASN A 36 11.55 -38.81 -4.62
C ASN A 36 10.83 -39.73 -5.63
N PRO A 37 9.81 -40.46 -5.20
CA PRO A 37 9.13 -41.44 -6.04
C PRO A 37 8.48 -40.83 -7.31
N GLU A 38 8.08 -39.58 -7.26
CA GLU A 38 7.45 -38.85 -8.39
C GLU A 38 8.45 -38.46 -9.49
N GLN A 39 9.75 -38.32 -9.15
CA GLN A 39 10.75 -37.88 -10.10
C GLN A 39 11.15 -39.00 -11.05
N PRO A 40 11.09 -38.81 -12.39
CA PRO A 40 11.53 -39.81 -13.34
C PRO A 40 13.02 -40.19 -13.14
N ASN A 41 13.32 -41.49 -13.00
CA ASN A 41 14.68 -42.01 -12.83
C ASN A 41 14.73 -43.46 -13.32
N LYS A 42 15.00 -43.67 -14.62
CA LYS A 42 14.99 -45.00 -15.23
C LYS A 42 15.98 -46.00 -14.61
N ASP A 43 17.19 -45.55 -14.29
CA ASP A 43 18.19 -46.41 -13.65
C ASP A 43 17.72 -46.82 -12.24
N GLY A 44 17.20 -45.86 -11.46
CA GLY A 44 16.67 -46.15 -10.13
C GLY A 44 15.45 -47.08 -10.17
N GLU A 45 14.54 -46.84 -11.11
CA GLU A 45 13.35 -47.67 -11.34
C GLU A 45 13.76 -49.11 -11.73
N GLY A 46 14.80 -49.27 -12.58
CA GLY A 46 15.31 -50.56 -12.99
C GLY A 46 15.90 -51.38 -11.84
N ILE A 47 16.67 -50.76 -10.95
CA ILE A 47 17.21 -51.43 -9.73
C ILE A 47 16.06 -51.80 -8.79
N LEU A 48 15.14 -50.85 -8.49
CA LEU A 48 14.03 -51.11 -7.58
C LEU A 48 13.08 -52.20 -8.11
N SER A 49 12.82 -52.21 -9.44
CA SER A 49 12.04 -53.26 -10.06
C SER A 49 12.70 -54.63 -9.95
N GLY A 50 14.02 -54.71 -10.16
CA GLY A 50 14.79 -55.95 -9.96
C GLY A 50 14.74 -56.50 -8.53
N LEU A 51 14.64 -55.61 -7.55
CA LEU A 51 14.45 -55.94 -6.13
C LEU A 51 12.98 -56.21 -5.77
N GLY A 52 12.04 -56.10 -6.72
CA GLY A 52 10.62 -56.20 -6.44
C GLY A 52 10.04 -55.09 -5.57
N CYS A 53 10.73 -53.92 -5.54
CA CYS A 53 10.43 -52.77 -4.71
C CYS A 53 9.74 -51.63 -5.48
N TYR A 54 9.42 -51.81 -6.75
CA TYR A 54 8.81 -50.79 -7.60
C TYR A 54 7.86 -51.42 -8.66
N VAL A 55 6.74 -50.82 -8.81
CA VAL A 55 5.82 -51.04 -9.95
C VAL A 55 5.70 -49.71 -10.73
N PRO A 56 5.30 -49.72 -12.01
CA PRO A 56 5.22 -48.48 -12.78
C PRO A 56 4.46 -47.37 -12.06
N GLY A 57 5.19 -46.27 -11.70
CA GLY A 57 4.67 -45.08 -11.04
C GLY A 57 4.73 -45.06 -9.52
N MET A 58 5.06 -46.17 -8.81
CA MET A 58 5.04 -46.16 -7.34
C MET A 58 5.99 -47.19 -6.72
N LEU A 59 6.43 -46.89 -5.49
CA LEU A 59 7.11 -47.86 -4.64
C LEU A 59 6.11 -48.92 -4.17
N ASP A 60 6.44 -50.19 -4.33
CA ASP A 60 5.62 -51.31 -3.90
C ASP A 60 6.53 -52.49 -3.52
N ILE A 61 6.27 -53.10 -2.38
CA ILE A 61 7.03 -54.25 -1.85
C ILE A 61 6.26 -55.57 -1.92
N SER A 62 5.04 -55.56 -2.50
CA SER A 62 4.18 -56.77 -2.56
C SER A 62 4.85 -57.94 -3.29
N HIS A 63 5.77 -57.63 -4.19
CA HIS A 63 6.51 -58.61 -4.97
C HIS A 63 7.96 -58.82 -4.49
N SER A 64 8.43 -58.06 -3.51
CA SER A 64 9.81 -58.19 -2.98
C SER A 64 9.92 -59.32 -1.95
N GLN A 65 10.64 -60.37 -2.30
CA GLN A 65 10.99 -61.43 -1.35
C GLN A 65 11.93 -60.94 -0.25
N TYR A 66 12.84 -59.99 -0.57
CA TYR A 66 13.81 -59.39 0.34
C TYR A 66 13.06 -58.56 1.40
N ALA A 67 12.18 -57.67 1.00
CA ALA A 67 11.39 -56.87 1.92
C ALA A 67 10.51 -57.73 2.85
N LYS A 68 9.89 -58.78 2.30
CA LYS A 68 9.08 -59.74 3.08
C LYS A 68 9.90 -60.46 4.14
N SER A 69 11.16 -60.87 3.81
CA SER A 69 12.05 -61.51 4.78
C SER A 69 12.38 -60.60 5.95
N VAL A 70 12.81 -59.35 5.68
CA VAL A 70 13.09 -58.36 6.72
C VAL A 70 11.88 -58.13 7.64
N LEU A 71 10.69 -57.93 7.06
CA LEU A 71 9.46 -57.70 7.84
C LEU A 71 9.09 -58.96 8.65
N LYS A 72 9.27 -60.16 8.11
CA LYS A 72 9.03 -61.41 8.83
C LYS A 72 9.96 -61.55 10.01
N GLN A 73 11.27 -61.39 9.79
CA GLN A 73 12.27 -61.46 10.86
C GLN A 73 11.97 -60.46 11.98
N LEU A 74 11.62 -59.23 11.63
CA LEU A 74 11.27 -58.18 12.58
C LEU A 74 10.01 -58.56 13.38
N LYS A 75 9.00 -59.13 12.72
CA LYS A 75 7.78 -59.61 13.36
C LYS A 75 8.04 -60.80 14.29
N ASP A 76 8.89 -61.74 13.85
CA ASP A 76 9.23 -62.96 14.62
C ASP A 76 10.00 -62.61 15.91
N LYS A 77 10.71 -61.50 15.94
CA LYS A 77 11.36 -60.97 17.15
C LYS A 77 10.38 -60.44 18.22
N GLY A 78 9.19 -60.02 17.78
CA GLY A 78 8.15 -59.51 18.68
C GLY A 78 8.16 -57.98 18.82
N ASP A 79 7.10 -57.48 19.44
CA ASP A 79 6.84 -56.02 19.55
C ASP A 79 7.96 -55.28 20.32
N GLY A 80 8.33 -54.13 19.80
CA GLY A 80 9.35 -53.26 20.39
C GLY A 80 10.79 -53.74 20.27
N LYS A 81 11.02 -54.87 19.58
CA LYS A 81 12.37 -55.39 19.32
C LYS A 81 12.93 -54.84 18.03
N VAL A 82 14.26 -54.92 17.87
CA VAL A 82 14.99 -54.43 16.71
C VAL A 82 15.73 -55.56 16.03
N LEU A 83 15.97 -55.44 14.73
CA LEU A 83 16.96 -56.25 14.02
C LEU A 83 18.27 -55.48 13.97
N ASN A 84 19.32 -56.04 14.58
CA ASN A 84 20.64 -55.43 14.49
C ASN A 84 21.23 -55.67 13.10
N LYS A 85 22.19 -54.84 12.72
CA LYS A 85 22.89 -54.95 11.44
C LYS A 85 23.36 -56.37 11.17
N ASP A 86 24.02 -57.01 12.16
CA ASP A 86 24.61 -58.34 12.01
C ASP A 86 23.57 -59.45 11.81
N GLU A 87 22.31 -59.19 12.08
CA GLU A 87 21.20 -60.11 11.78
C GLU A 87 20.69 -59.95 10.34
N ILE A 88 21.03 -58.86 9.68
CA ILE A 88 20.60 -58.53 8.30
C ILE A 88 21.72 -58.77 7.30
N ILE A 89 22.93 -58.30 7.60
CA ILE A 89 24.12 -58.41 6.74
C ILE A 89 25.30 -58.95 7.51
N THR A 90 26.14 -59.73 6.81
CA THR A 90 27.38 -60.28 7.37
C THR A 90 28.57 -60.01 6.45
N TYR A 91 29.71 -59.70 7.02
CA TYR A 91 30.95 -59.58 6.29
C TYR A 91 31.54 -60.99 5.99
N VAL A 92 31.81 -61.20 4.71
CA VAL A 92 32.36 -62.48 4.24
C VAL A 92 33.81 -62.29 3.81
N GLU A 93 34.70 -62.81 4.58
CA GLU A 93 36.14 -62.88 4.26
C GLU A 93 36.41 -63.96 3.22
N HIS A 94 36.29 -63.58 1.94
CA HIS A 94 36.71 -64.39 0.80
C HIS A 94 37.50 -63.50 -0.18
N SER A 95 37.88 -64.01 -1.33
CA SER A 95 38.73 -63.31 -2.30
C SER A 95 38.32 -61.87 -2.63
N ASP A 96 37.08 -61.45 -2.33
CA ASP A 96 36.54 -60.13 -2.66
C ASP A 96 36.17 -59.24 -1.45
N ASN A 97 36.25 -59.77 -0.20
CA ASN A 97 35.94 -59.00 1.04
C ASN A 97 34.64 -58.20 0.93
N VAL A 98 33.49 -58.86 0.85
CA VAL A 98 32.19 -58.24 0.59
C VAL A 98 31.24 -58.39 1.78
N TRP A 99 30.35 -57.41 1.94
CA TRP A 99 29.19 -57.49 2.82
C TRP A 99 27.99 -58.06 2.04
N LEU A 100 27.37 -59.10 2.56
CA LEU A 100 26.23 -59.78 1.94
C LEU A 100 25.07 -59.88 2.91
N SER A 101 23.83 -59.84 2.38
CA SER A 101 22.63 -60.13 3.18
C SER A 101 22.65 -61.57 3.67
N ASN A 102 22.09 -61.79 4.87
CA ASN A 102 22.16 -63.12 5.51
C ASN A 102 21.29 -64.15 4.78
N ASP A 103 20.10 -63.73 4.31
CA ASP A 103 19.14 -64.67 3.73
C ASP A 103 19.41 -64.97 2.24
N TYR A 104 19.63 -63.91 1.43
CA TYR A 104 19.66 -64.04 -0.03
C TYR A 104 21.06 -63.88 -0.65
N LYS A 105 22.05 -63.58 0.18
CA LYS A 105 23.44 -63.37 -0.27
C LYS A 105 23.60 -62.32 -1.35
N ILE A 106 22.72 -61.30 -1.37
CA ILE A 106 22.85 -60.12 -2.21
C ILE A 106 23.78 -59.11 -1.55
N GLU A 107 24.37 -58.20 -2.33
CA GLU A 107 25.25 -57.15 -1.82
C GLU A 107 24.52 -56.27 -0.81
N ALA A 108 25.21 -55.85 0.24
CA ALA A 108 24.60 -55.06 1.31
C ALA A 108 24.03 -53.72 0.83
N GLU A 109 24.55 -53.16 -0.27
CA GLU A 109 24.02 -51.97 -0.92
C GLU A 109 22.61 -52.23 -1.50
N LEU A 110 22.36 -53.40 -2.06
CA LEU A 110 21.04 -53.82 -2.53
C LEU A 110 20.08 -54.03 -1.35
N GLU A 111 20.56 -54.71 -0.30
CA GLU A 111 19.79 -54.90 0.92
C GLU A 111 19.43 -53.57 1.57
N PHE A 112 20.39 -52.63 1.69
CA PHE A 112 20.11 -51.30 2.19
C PHE A 112 19.08 -50.55 1.33
N THR A 113 19.08 -50.76 0.02
CA THR A 113 18.06 -50.18 -0.89
C THR A 113 16.67 -50.74 -0.59
N VAL A 114 16.55 -52.01 -0.26
CA VAL A 114 15.32 -52.64 0.23
C VAL A 114 14.87 -52.01 1.56
N LEU A 115 15.83 -51.89 2.52
CA LEU A 115 15.54 -51.23 3.80
C LEU A 115 15.07 -49.79 3.62
N ALA A 116 15.74 -49.02 2.75
CA ALA A 116 15.35 -47.64 2.43
C ALA A 116 13.95 -47.59 1.84
N THR A 117 13.58 -48.54 0.98
CA THR A 117 12.22 -48.62 0.43
C THR A 117 11.19 -48.95 1.52
N LEU A 118 11.50 -49.90 2.40
CA LEU A 118 10.63 -50.19 3.56
C LEU A 118 10.45 -48.96 4.47
N ALA A 119 11.52 -48.20 4.70
CA ALA A 119 11.48 -46.97 5.47
C ALA A 119 10.61 -45.89 4.77
N ALA A 120 10.73 -45.76 3.45
CA ALA A 120 9.93 -44.87 2.64
C ALA A 120 8.42 -45.18 2.70
N LEU A 121 8.06 -46.45 2.73
CA LEU A 121 6.70 -46.94 2.88
C LEU A 121 6.22 -46.92 4.35
N GLY A 122 7.08 -46.50 5.28
CA GLY A 122 6.74 -46.41 6.71
C GLY A 122 6.54 -47.77 7.38
N GLU A 123 7.17 -48.81 6.87
CA GLU A 123 7.14 -50.15 7.46
C GLU A 123 8.23 -50.37 8.50
N ILE A 124 9.36 -49.65 8.38
CA ILE A 124 10.47 -49.68 9.34
C ILE A 124 11.07 -48.28 9.53
N GLU A 125 11.91 -48.16 10.56
CA GLU A 125 12.89 -47.07 10.73
C GLU A 125 14.29 -47.67 10.75
N ILE A 126 15.24 -47.03 10.05
CA ILE A 126 16.66 -47.41 10.04
C ILE A 126 17.42 -46.44 10.95
N THR A 127 18.19 -46.93 11.89
CA THR A 127 19.08 -46.12 12.73
C THR A 127 20.50 -46.22 12.19
N LEU A 128 21.04 -45.08 11.76
CA LEU A 128 22.43 -44.98 11.30
C LEU A 128 23.41 -44.94 12.48
N SER A 129 24.70 -45.16 12.23
CA SER A 129 25.78 -45.08 13.23
C SER A 129 25.90 -43.70 13.87
N SER A 130 25.48 -42.63 13.15
CA SER A 130 25.39 -41.27 13.66
C SER A 130 24.28 -41.07 14.72
N GLY A 131 23.44 -42.09 14.96
CA GLY A 131 22.22 -41.99 15.79
C GLY A 131 21.03 -41.40 15.06
N GLN A 132 21.17 -40.96 13.82
CA GLN A 132 20.11 -40.45 13.00
C GLN A 132 19.17 -41.58 12.55
N SER A 133 17.86 -41.33 12.53
CA SER A 133 16.87 -42.28 12.02
C SER A 133 16.41 -41.89 10.61
N LEU A 134 16.51 -42.84 9.68
CA LEU A 134 15.92 -42.77 8.35
C LEU A 134 14.51 -43.37 8.38
N ASN A 135 13.53 -42.62 7.99
CA ASN A 135 12.14 -43.02 7.93
C ASN A 135 11.38 -42.20 6.84
N ALA A 136 10.12 -42.45 6.64
CA ALA A 136 9.32 -41.78 5.61
C ALA A 136 9.36 -40.24 5.66
N SER A 137 9.62 -39.62 6.80
CA SER A 137 9.73 -38.16 6.97
C SER A 137 11.14 -37.60 6.73
N THR A 138 12.16 -38.45 6.74
CA THR A 138 13.57 -38.04 6.60
C THR A 138 14.23 -38.58 5.32
N LEU A 139 13.44 -39.01 4.31
CA LEU A 139 13.95 -39.63 3.08
C LEU A 139 14.91 -38.74 2.28
N ASN A 140 14.79 -37.42 2.40
CA ASN A 140 15.74 -36.52 1.71
C ASN A 140 17.19 -36.74 2.12
N GLU A 141 17.42 -37.29 3.30
CA GLU A 141 18.73 -37.64 3.83
C GLU A 141 19.37 -38.80 3.09
N LEU A 142 18.59 -39.67 2.42
CA LEU A 142 19.11 -40.74 1.57
C LEU A 142 20.03 -40.26 0.45
N ARG A 143 19.89 -38.96 0.05
CA ARG A 143 20.80 -38.37 -0.95
C ARG A 143 22.21 -38.17 -0.44
N ASN A 144 22.39 -38.06 0.87
CA ASN A 144 23.64 -37.78 1.54
C ASN A 144 24.29 -39.07 2.10
N VAL A 145 23.61 -40.22 1.95
CA VAL A 145 24.12 -41.51 2.41
C VAL A 145 25.35 -41.90 1.58
N ASP A 146 26.47 -42.16 2.25
CA ASP A 146 27.72 -42.60 1.65
C ASP A 146 27.83 -44.13 1.61
N ARG A 147 28.85 -44.60 0.91
CA ARG A 147 29.10 -46.06 0.80
C ARG A 147 29.24 -46.71 2.17
N ASP A 148 29.92 -46.07 3.11
CA ASP A 148 30.13 -46.57 4.45
C ASP A 148 28.85 -46.71 5.27
N ASP A 149 27.84 -45.89 4.99
CA ASP A 149 26.52 -45.92 5.66
C ASP A 149 25.78 -47.23 5.36
N PHE A 150 25.95 -47.81 4.15
CA PHE A 150 25.32 -49.09 3.78
C PHE A 150 25.74 -50.26 4.69
N PHE A 151 26.89 -50.14 5.30
CA PHE A 151 27.47 -51.18 6.15
C PHE A 151 27.51 -50.78 7.63
N SER A 152 27.18 -49.54 7.95
CA SER A 152 27.36 -48.98 9.30
C SER A 152 26.07 -48.64 10.01
N PHE A 153 24.89 -48.90 9.41
CA PHE A 153 23.65 -48.76 10.17
C PHE A 153 23.65 -49.66 11.41
N THR A 154 23.01 -49.24 12.50
CA THR A 154 23.05 -49.99 13.76
C THR A 154 21.95 -51.03 13.85
N HIS A 155 20.73 -50.64 13.52
CA HIS A 155 19.55 -51.51 13.55
C HIS A 155 18.39 -50.96 12.74
N VAL A 156 17.43 -51.81 12.47
CA VAL A 156 16.10 -51.45 11.98
C VAL A 156 15.06 -51.81 13.02
N ARG A 157 14.01 -51.01 13.11
CA ARG A 157 12.91 -51.20 14.06
C ARG A 157 11.54 -50.92 13.39
N PRO A 158 10.44 -51.47 13.97
CA PRO A 158 9.10 -51.05 13.57
C PRO A 158 8.90 -49.55 13.79
N PRO A 159 8.06 -48.87 13.00
CA PRO A 159 7.65 -47.51 13.28
C PRO A 159 6.92 -47.45 14.62
N LYS A 160 6.96 -46.30 15.30
CA LYS A 160 6.37 -46.15 16.65
C LYS A 160 4.85 -46.33 16.73
N GLY A 161 4.19 -46.43 15.59
CA GLY A 161 2.74 -46.52 15.50
C GLY A 161 2.07 -45.14 15.59
N LEU A 162 0.77 -45.13 15.29
CA LEU A 162 -0.02 -43.92 15.28
C LEU A 162 -0.50 -43.56 16.71
N ASN A 163 -0.22 -42.34 17.15
CA ASN A 163 -0.86 -41.79 18.36
C ASN A 163 -2.25 -41.26 18.00
N GLU A 164 -3.27 -42.16 18.02
CA GLU A 164 -4.63 -41.80 17.62
C GLU A 164 -5.19 -40.61 18.41
N ALA A 165 -4.89 -40.50 19.71
CA ALA A 165 -5.38 -39.40 20.54
C ALA A 165 -4.77 -38.06 20.10
N ALA A 166 -3.46 -38.04 19.80
CA ALA A 166 -2.78 -36.85 19.32
C ALA A 166 -3.23 -36.48 17.91
N LEU A 167 -3.41 -37.45 17.02
CA LEU A 167 -3.92 -37.20 15.67
C LEU A 167 -5.35 -36.62 15.70
N LYS A 168 -6.22 -37.17 16.53
CA LYS A 168 -7.58 -36.66 16.74
C LYS A 168 -7.53 -35.20 17.21
N GLU A 169 -6.77 -34.91 18.26
CA GLU A 169 -6.60 -33.55 18.78
C GLU A 169 -6.11 -32.58 17.70
N MET A 170 -5.09 -32.98 16.94
CA MET A 170 -4.54 -32.20 15.84
C MET A 170 -5.60 -31.90 14.76
N PHE A 171 -6.30 -32.91 14.26
CA PHE A 171 -7.30 -32.74 13.23
C PHE A 171 -8.46 -31.87 13.67
N VAL A 172 -8.97 -32.10 14.90
CA VAL A 172 -10.06 -31.30 15.46
C VAL A 172 -9.63 -29.85 15.62
N THR A 173 -8.45 -29.59 16.15
CA THR A 173 -7.98 -28.22 16.41
C THR A 173 -7.60 -27.48 15.12
N LEU A 174 -7.02 -28.18 14.12
CA LEU A 174 -6.59 -27.56 12.86
C LEU A 174 -7.76 -27.41 11.87
N LEU A 175 -8.58 -28.47 11.70
CA LEU A 175 -9.61 -28.55 10.68
C LEU A 175 -11.05 -28.43 11.20
N GLY A 176 -11.24 -28.44 12.53
CA GLY A 176 -12.58 -28.45 13.14
C GLY A 176 -13.32 -29.80 13.06
N ARG A 177 -12.68 -30.87 12.57
CA ARG A 177 -13.28 -32.22 12.41
C ARG A 177 -12.25 -33.31 12.62
N ASP A 178 -12.68 -34.45 13.15
CA ASP A 178 -11.84 -35.61 13.39
C ASP A 178 -11.67 -36.44 12.10
N LEU A 179 -10.47 -36.46 11.56
CA LEU A 179 -10.07 -37.28 10.41
C LEU A 179 -9.05 -38.38 10.78
N SER A 180 -8.80 -38.59 12.08
CA SER A 180 -7.79 -39.54 12.56
C SER A 180 -8.01 -41.00 12.10
N LYS A 181 -9.26 -41.36 11.80
CA LYS A 181 -9.63 -42.69 11.27
C LYS A 181 -9.68 -42.78 9.75
N GLN A 182 -9.44 -41.67 9.05
CA GLN A 182 -9.52 -41.58 7.57
C GLN A 182 -8.13 -41.44 6.92
N LEU A 183 -7.09 -41.96 7.55
CA LEU A 183 -5.71 -41.82 7.08
C LEU A 183 -5.41 -42.57 5.78
N LYS A 184 -6.28 -43.47 5.37
CA LYS A 184 -6.19 -44.15 4.04
C LYS A 184 -6.74 -43.29 2.88
N ASP A 185 -7.51 -42.23 3.21
CA ASP A 185 -8.05 -41.32 2.19
C ASP A 185 -7.01 -40.22 1.87
N PRO A 186 -6.52 -40.13 0.62
CA PRO A 186 -5.58 -39.09 0.20
C PRO A 186 -6.10 -37.65 0.47
N ASN A 187 -7.41 -37.43 0.43
CA ASN A 187 -8.02 -36.13 0.71
C ASN A 187 -7.77 -35.65 2.15
N THR A 188 -7.56 -36.58 3.10
CA THR A 188 -7.19 -36.27 4.47
C THR A 188 -5.88 -35.49 4.51
N TYR A 189 -4.87 -35.95 3.76
CA TYR A 189 -3.56 -35.30 3.71
C TYR A 189 -3.59 -33.99 2.93
N THR A 190 -4.34 -33.93 1.84
CA THR A 190 -4.54 -32.67 1.09
C THR A 190 -5.17 -31.60 2.00
N SER A 191 -6.19 -31.98 2.77
CA SER A 191 -6.85 -31.07 3.72
C SER A 191 -5.89 -30.62 4.83
N LEU A 192 -5.07 -31.53 5.37
CA LEU A 192 -4.06 -31.27 6.39
C LEU A 192 -2.99 -30.28 5.88
N VAL A 193 -2.39 -30.60 4.74
CA VAL A 193 -1.33 -29.79 4.13
C VAL A 193 -1.82 -28.39 3.82
N THR A 194 -2.99 -28.29 3.14
CA THR A 194 -3.58 -26.98 2.80
C THR A 194 -3.85 -26.12 4.03
N ALA A 195 -4.40 -26.71 5.10
CA ALA A 195 -4.65 -25.97 6.32
C ALA A 195 -3.34 -25.57 7.04
N ALA A 196 -2.38 -26.49 7.11
CA ALA A 196 -1.08 -26.22 7.75
C ALA A 196 -0.32 -25.11 7.01
N GLU A 197 -0.22 -25.18 5.69
CA GLU A 197 0.40 -24.12 4.87
C GLU A 197 -0.32 -22.79 5.01
N GLY A 198 -1.67 -22.80 5.04
CA GLY A 198 -2.47 -21.60 5.24
C GLY A 198 -2.15 -20.91 6.57
N TRP A 199 -2.06 -21.68 7.67
CA TRP A 199 -1.68 -21.17 8.98
C TRP A 199 -0.21 -20.73 9.03
N ALA A 200 0.71 -21.47 8.42
CA ALA A 200 2.11 -21.08 8.35
C ALA A 200 2.28 -19.72 7.66
N LYS A 201 1.66 -19.53 6.49
CA LYS A 201 1.69 -18.26 5.73
C LYS A 201 1.14 -17.09 6.55
N ARG A 202 -0.01 -17.26 7.20
CA ARG A 202 -0.61 -16.23 8.07
C ARG A 202 0.32 -15.88 9.22
N THR A 203 0.92 -16.88 9.85
CA THR A 203 1.83 -16.72 10.98
C THR A 203 3.11 -15.98 10.57
N VAL A 204 3.73 -16.36 9.46
CA VAL A 204 4.93 -15.69 8.92
C VAL A 204 4.64 -14.23 8.57
N TYR A 205 3.47 -13.94 7.98
CA TYR A 205 3.05 -12.57 7.70
C TYR A 205 2.97 -11.72 8.98
N LEU A 206 2.35 -12.23 10.05
CA LEU A 206 2.29 -11.52 11.33
C LEU A 206 3.65 -11.37 11.98
N LEU A 207 4.49 -12.42 11.96
CA LEU A 207 5.87 -12.36 12.47
C LEU A 207 6.72 -11.29 11.77
N SER A 208 6.52 -11.09 10.46
CA SER A 208 7.22 -10.04 9.73
C SER A 208 6.86 -8.62 10.20
N LYS A 209 5.63 -8.43 10.70
CA LYS A 209 5.15 -7.16 11.25
C LYS A 209 5.52 -6.96 12.72
N ILE A 210 5.50 -8.04 13.52
CA ILE A 210 5.67 -8.01 14.98
C ILE A 210 7.11 -8.40 15.36
N GLN A 211 8.10 -7.69 14.83
CA GLN A 211 9.50 -7.91 15.20
C GLN A 211 9.87 -7.28 16.55
N GLY A 212 9.09 -6.32 17.03
CA GLY A 212 9.15 -5.62 18.29
C GLY A 212 7.83 -4.91 18.52
N ARG A 213 7.82 -3.81 19.27
CA ARG A 213 6.64 -2.94 19.37
C ARG A 213 6.15 -2.60 17.96
N TYR A 214 4.91 -2.96 17.67
CA TYR A 214 4.31 -2.64 16.37
C TYR A 214 3.43 -1.39 16.51
N MET A 215 3.86 -0.35 15.82
CA MET A 215 3.13 0.91 15.73
C MET A 215 2.77 1.21 14.28
N GLU A 216 1.59 1.70 14.07
CA GLU A 216 1.17 2.23 12.78
C GLU A 216 0.52 3.60 12.99
N ARG A 217 1.06 4.64 12.32
CA ARG A 217 0.59 6.03 12.41
C ARG A 217 0.53 6.60 13.83
N GLY A 218 1.49 6.22 14.67
CA GLY A 218 1.55 6.68 16.07
C GLY A 218 0.69 5.88 17.04
N ILE A 219 -0.12 4.93 16.56
CA ILE A 219 -0.97 4.05 17.39
C ILE A 219 -0.23 2.74 17.67
N THR A 220 -0.13 2.36 18.94
CA THR A 220 0.45 1.07 19.34
C THR A 220 -0.56 -0.05 19.13
N LEU A 221 -0.29 -0.94 18.16
CA LEU A 221 -1.12 -2.10 17.89
C LEU A 221 -0.68 -3.34 18.67
N VAL A 222 0.63 -3.46 18.92
CA VAL A 222 1.23 -4.52 19.75
C VAL A 222 2.32 -3.89 20.60
N THR A 223 2.29 -4.11 21.92
CA THR A 223 3.34 -3.64 22.83
C THR A 223 4.62 -4.47 22.70
N GLU A 224 5.75 -4.02 23.28
CA GLU A 224 7.00 -4.77 23.25
C GLU A 224 6.88 -6.12 24.01
N GLU A 225 6.18 -6.10 25.14
CA GLU A 225 5.93 -7.29 25.96
C GLU A 225 5.06 -8.32 25.23
N GLU A 226 3.99 -7.86 24.58
CA GLU A 226 3.13 -8.70 23.74
C GLU A 226 3.93 -9.28 22.56
N ALA A 227 4.73 -8.44 21.87
CA ALA A 227 5.54 -8.87 20.74
C ALA A 227 6.53 -9.98 21.12
N ALA A 228 7.16 -9.91 22.29
CA ALA A 228 8.06 -10.95 22.79
C ALA A 228 7.33 -12.28 23.00
N VAL A 229 6.10 -12.26 23.56
CA VAL A 229 5.28 -13.46 23.75
C VAL A 229 4.82 -14.02 22.41
N TYR A 230 4.33 -13.16 21.52
CA TYR A 230 3.81 -13.55 20.21
C TYR A 230 4.91 -14.15 19.33
N ARG A 231 6.08 -13.53 19.24
CA ARG A 231 7.22 -14.09 18.48
C ARG A 231 7.54 -15.52 18.89
N ARG A 232 7.67 -15.78 20.18
CA ARG A 232 7.97 -17.13 20.68
C ARG A 232 6.89 -18.14 20.31
N LYS A 233 5.59 -17.80 20.56
CA LYS A 233 4.49 -18.71 20.27
C LYS A 233 4.26 -18.89 18.79
N PHE A 234 4.34 -17.83 18.00
CA PHE A 234 4.10 -17.87 16.56
C PHE A 234 5.22 -18.59 15.81
N THR A 235 6.49 -18.44 16.24
CA THR A 235 7.61 -19.20 15.66
C THR A 235 7.43 -20.69 15.92
N ALA A 236 7.05 -21.07 17.13
CA ALA A 236 6.79 -22.47 17.45
C ALA A 236 5.60 -23.04 16.65
N PHE A 237 4.53 -22.26 16.50
CA PHE A 237 3.35 -22.64 15.73
C PHE A 237 3.63 -22.73 14.22
N SER A 238 4.37 -21.79 13.65
CA SER A 238 4.79 -21.85 12.23
C SER A 238 5.62 -23.09 11.97
N GLY A 239 6.65 -23.33 12.79
CA GLY A 239 7.49 -24.53 12.64
C GLY A 239 6.71 -25.85 12.81
N PHE A 240 5.70 -25.87 13.67
CA PHE A 240 4.80 -27.01 13.78
C PHE A 240 3.94 -27.17 12.51
N CYS A 241 3.37 -26.09 11.97
CA CYS A 241 2.60 -26.12 10.73
C CYS A 241 3.45 -26.55 9.53
N ASP A 242 4.69 -26.06 9.41
CA ASP A 242 5.64 -26.45 8.36
C ASP A 242 5.91 -27.96 8.45
N LYS A 243 6.09 -28.48 9.66
CA LYS A 243 6.26 -29.92 9.89
C LYS A 243 4.98 -30.69 9.52
N LEU A 244 3.80 -30.21 9.88
CA LEU A 244 2.53 -30.82 9.48
C LEU A 244 2.37 -30.90 7.97
N ALA A 245 2.77 -29.85 7.24
CA ALA A 245 2.72 -29.82 5.78
C ALA A 245 3.59 -30.89 5.12
N SER A 246 4.58 -31.43 5.85
CA SER A 246 5.40 -32.55 5.36
C SER A 246 4.71 -33.92 5.42
N TYR A 247 3.64 -34.07 6.22
CA TYR A 247 2.94 -35.34 6.38
C TYR A 247 1.91 -35.57 5.25
N THR A 248 2.39 -35.86 4.07
CA THR A 248 1.58 -36.00 2.85
C THR A 248 1.05 -37.42 2.61
N THR A 249 1.44 -38.41 3.42
CA THR A 249 1.05 -39.82 3.28
C THR A 249 0.86 -40.49 4.64
N GLU A 250 0.15 -41.62 4.66
CA GLU A 250 0.01 -42.47 5.86
C GLU A 250 1.38 -42.89 6.41
N ALA A 251 2.32 -43.28 5.52
CA ALA A 251 3.66 -43.67 5.89
C ALA A 251 4.39 -42.59 6.69
N LYS A 252 4.32 -41.33 6.22
CA LYS A 252 4.89 -40.20 6.93
C LYS A 252 4.17 -39.94 8.26
N MET A 253 2.85 -40.12 8.29
CA MET A 253 2.04 -39.92 9.51
C MET A 253 2.37 -40.93 10.61
N LYS A 254 2.80 -42.15 10.29
CA LYS A 254 3.32 -43.13 11.27
C LYS A 254 4.51 -42.56 12.10
N ASN A 255 5.18 -41.56 11.59
CA ASN A 255 6.28 -40.85 12.27
C ASN A 255 5.82 -39.58 13.04
N PHE A 256 4.52 -39.39 13.21
CA PHE A 256 3.96 -38.29 13.98
C PHE A 256 4.24 -38.52 15.48
N GLN A 257 5.17 -37.75 16.05
CA GLN A 257 5.69 -37.96 17.40
C GLN A 257 5.11 -37.01 18.46
N PHE A 258 4.20 -36.12 18.08
CA PHE A 258 3.63 -35.15 19.02
C PHE A 258 2.65 -35.83 19.98
N THR A 259 2.69 -35.40 21.23
CA THR A 259 1.68 -35.76 22.24
C THR A 259 0.47 -34.81 22.18
N VAL A 260 -0.62 -35.18 22.84
CA VAL A 260 -1.80 -34.30 22.98
C VAL A 260 -1.41 -32.97 23.65
N ASP A 261 -0.53 -33.02 24.65
CA ASP A 261 -0.08 -31.82 25.37
C ASP A 261 0.79 -30.91 24.50
N ASP A 262 1.67 -31.49 23.67
CA ASP A 262 2.46 -30.73 22.69
C ASP A 262 1.56 -29.97 21.72
N ILE A 263 0.52 -30.66 21.21
CA ILE A 263 -0.45 -30.05 20.29
C ILE A 263 -1.18 -28.90 20.96
N LYS A 264 -1.78 -29.14 22.14
CA LYS A 264 -2.51 -28.12 22.90
C LYS A 264 -1.64 -26.88 23.15
N LYS A 265 -0.40 -27.10 23.60
CA LYS A 265 0.56 -26.02 23.88
C LYS A 265 0.91 -25.19 22.65
N VAL A 266 1.14 -25.84 21.51
CA VAL A 266 1.45 -25.14 20.26
C VAL A 266 0.22 -24.38 19.73
N PHE A 267 -0.97 -24.96 19.82
CA PHE A 267 -2.21 -24.34 19.39
C PHE A 267 -2.72 -23.20 20.28
N GLU A 268 -2.12 -22.95 21.45
CA GLU A 268 -2.33 -21.71 22.20
C GLU A 268 -1.99 -20.44 21.39
N ALA A 269 -1.18 -20.58 20.35
CA ALA A 269 -0.87 -19.50 19.43
C ALA A 269 -2.07 -19.07 18.55
N LYS A 270 -2.96 -20.01 18.20
CA LYS A 270 -4.06 -19.76 17.25
C LYS A 270 -5.00 -18.63 17.70
N PRO A 271 -5.58 -18.64 18.92
CA PRO A 271 -6.44 -17.54 19.37
C PRO A 271 -5.70 -16.20 19.46
N LEU A 272 -4.38 -16.22 19.73
CA LEU A 272 -3.57 -15.01 19.75
C LEU A 272 -3.36 -14.45 18.34
N LEU A 273 -3.11 -15.33 17.35
CA LEU A 273 -3.02 -14.95 15.93
C LEU A 273 -4.32 -14.30 15.46
N GLU A 274 -5.45 -14.96 15.74
CA GLU A 274 -6.78 -14.46 15.37
C GLU A 274 -7.10 -13.12 16.05
N LYS A 275 -6.70 -12.94 17.32
CA LYS A 275 -6.85 -11.67 18.04
C LYS A 275 -6.04 -10.55 17.40
N VAL A 276 -4.78 -10.80 17.05
CA VAL A 276 -3.92 -9.81 16.40
C VAL A 276 -4.43 -9.47 15.00
N GLU A 277 -4.85 -10.47 14.21
CA GLU A 277 -5.42 -10.23 12.88
C GLU A 277 -6.71 -9.41 12.95
N ALA A 278 -7.58 -9.71 13.93
CA ALA A 278 -8.80 -8.95 14.17
C ALA A 278 -8.48 -7.48 14.51
N LYS A 279 -7.50 -7.25 15.42
CA LYS A 279 -7.07 -5.89 15.80
C LYS A 279 -6.49 -5.11 14.59
N LEU A 280 -5.68 -5.77 13.75
CA LEU A 280 -5.14 -5.16 12.52
C LEU A 280 -6.24 -4.84 11.50
N LYS A 281 -7.22 -5.71 11.35
CA LYS A 281 -8.37 -5.48 10.47
C LYS A 281 -9.23 -4.33 10.97
N GLU A 282 -9.55 -4.31 12.26
CA GLU A 282 -10.29 -3.20 12.87
C GLU A 282 -9.55 -1.87 12.73
N PHE A 283 -8.23 -1.85 12.94
CA PHE A 283 -7.42 -0.66 12.70
C PHE A 283 -7.53 -0.20 11.24
N ALA A 284 -7.44 -1.12 10.29
CA ALA A 284 -7.62 -0.79 8.87
C ALA A 284 -9.01 -0.21 8.57
N ASP A 285 -10.07 -0.76 9.19
CA ASP A 285 -11.44 -0.28 9.04
C ASP A 285 -11.66 1.16 9.55
N PHE A 286 -10.88 1.61 10.56
CA PHE A 286 -10.92 2.99 11.07
C PHE A 286 -9.94 3.92 10.35
N THR A 287 -8.88 3.37 9.79
CA THR A 287 -7.78 4.15 9.20
C THR A 287 -8.24 5.05 8.05
N ASP A 288 -9.18 4.60 7.24
CA ASP A 288 -9.70 5.39 6.12
C ASP A 288 -10.44 6.65 6.61
N ASP A 289 -11.29 6.50 7.64
CA ASP A 289 -12.00 7.64 8.22
C ASP A 289 -11.02 8.61 8.91
N ILE A 290 -10.02 8.09 9.61
CA ILE A 290 -8.99 8.89 10.28
C ILE A 290 -8.12 9.64 9.27
N ASN A 291 -7.71 8.99 8.19
CA ASN A 291 -6.96 9.64 7.12
C ASN A 291 -7.74 10.77 6.47
N TYR A 292 -9.00 10.48 6.15
CA TYR A 292 -9.90 11.48 5.62
C TYR A 292 -9.96 12.72 6.56
N LEU A 293 -10.22 12.50 7.86
CA LEU A 293 -10.34 13.57 8.85
C LEU A 293 -9.02 14.32 9.06
N ASN A 294 -7.87 13.64 9.02
CA ASN A 294 -6.56 14.28 9.09
C ASN A 294 -6.27 15.19 7.88
N GLN A 295 -6.72 14.81 6.68
CA GLN A 295 -6.65 15.67 5.51
C GLN A 295 -7.66 16.81 5.61
N ALA A 296 -8.89 16.51 5.99
CA ALA A 296 -9.96 17.48 6.14
C ALA A 296 -9.61 18.65 7.07
N LYS A 297 -8.89 18.37 8.17
CA LYS A 297 -8.44 19.41 9.12
C LYS A 297 -7.61 20.52 8.47
N GLN A 298 -6.93 20.25 7.37
CA GLN A 298 -6.09 21.23 6.68
C GLN A 298 -6.91 22.31 5.97
N TYR A 299 -8.18 22.05 5.71
CA TYR A 299 -9.11 22.92 4.99
C TYR A 299 -10.20 23.55 5.89
N LEU A 300 -10.05 23.45 7.21
CA LEU A 300 -10.98 24.03 8.18
C LEU A 300 -10.40 25.30 8.78
N SER A 301 -11.22 26.34 8.95
CA SER A 301 -10.92 27.51 9.78
C SER A 301 -11.36 27.31 11.24
N ASP A 302 -12.44 26.56 11.47
CA ASP A 302 -13.05 26.32 12.78
C ASP A 302 -12.11 25.52 13.70
N TYR A 303 -11.60 26.20 14.73
CA TYR A 303 -10.71 25.61 15.74
C TYR A 303 -11.41 24.54 16.57
N ASP A 304 -12.64 24.76 16.98
CA ASP A 304 -13.39 23.87 17.84
C ASP A 304 -13.68 22.56 17.13
N PHE A 305 -13.99 22.62 15.83
CA PHE A 305 -14.21 21.43 15.02
C PHE A 305 -12.91 20.67 14.74
N LYS A 306 -11.79 21.37 14.56
CA LYS A 306 -10.46 20.72 14.50
C LYS A 306 -10.14 19.93 15.76
N GLU A 307 -10.45 20.50 16.92
CA GLU A 307 -10.20 19.86 18.21
C GLU A 307 -11.15 18.68 18.42
N GLU A 308 -12.42 18.76 18.01
CA GLU A 308 -13.35 17.63 18.02
C GLU A 308 -12.79 16.44 17.22
N ILE A 309 -12.22 16.68 16.04
CA ILE A 309 -11.55 15.67 15.23
C ILE A 309 -10.31 15.10 15.94
N ASN A 310 -9.48 15.94 16.54
CA ASN A 310 -8.27 15.50 17.27
C ASN A 310 -8.63 14.59 18.45
N ILE A 311 -9.63 14.96 19.22
CA ILE A 311 -10.15 14.14 20.34
C ILE A 311 -10.64 12.78 19.83
N ALA A 312 -11.42 12.77 18.74
CA ALA A 312 -11.93 11.53 18.16
C ALA A 312 -10.78 10.62 17.69
N ILE A 313 -9.77 11.17 17.01
CA ILE A 313 -8.60 10.40 16.57
C ILE A 313 -7.81 9.87 17.77
N GLY A 314 -7.65 10.66 18.83
CA GLY A 314 -6.94 10.25 20.05
C GLY A 314 -7.62 9.10 20.82
N GLN A 315 -8.91 8.86 20.62
CA GLN A 315 -9.65 7.77 21.25
C GLN A 315 -9.38 6.40 20.61
N LEU A 316 -8.79 6.34 19.40
CA LEU A 316 -8.62 5.09 18.63
C LEU A 316 -7.91 3.98 19.44
N GLU A 317 -6.82 4.28 20.12
CA GLU A 317 -6.05 3.30 20.88
C GLU A 317 -6.92 2.61 21.94
N SER A 318 -7.66 3.41 22.73
CA SER A 318 -8.58 2.89 23.76
C SER A 318 -9.77 2.10 23.20
N VAL A 319 -10.17 2.42 21.96
CA VAL A 319 -11.24 1.69 21.26
C VAL A 319 -10.76 0.34 20.76
N LEU A 320 -9.53 0.28 20.20
CA LEU A 320 -8.92 -0.97 19.73
C LEU A 320 -8.59 -1.94 20.86
N GLU A 321 -8.31 -1.43 22.07
CA GLU A 321 -8.08 -2.25 23.25
C GLU A 321 -9.36 -2.78 23.90
N SER A 322 -10.50 -2.19 23.58
CA SER A 322 -11.78 -2.59 24.13
C SER A 322 -12.32 -3.83 23.40
N ASP A 323 -12.82 -4.81 24.17
CA ASP A 323 -13.57 -5.96 23.62
C ASP A 323 -15.06 -5.63 23.39
N ASP A 324 -15.52 -4.39 23.70
CA ASP A 324 -16.90 -3.95 23.55
C ASP A 324 -17.21 -3.59 22.08
N SER A 325 -17.94 -4.48 21.42
CA SER A 325 -18.38 -4.29 20.03
C SER A 325 -19.33 -3.08 19.86
N VAL A 326 -20.13 -2.75 20.89
CA VAL A 326 -21.03 -1.58 20.86
C VAL A 326 -20.23 -0.29 20.90
N LYS A 327 -19.19 -0.22 21.74
CA LYS A 327 -18.27 0.91 21.79
C LYS A 327 -17.57 1.12 20.44
N LYS A 328 -17.09 0.03 19.82
CA LYS A 328 -16.45 0.07 18.49
C LYS A 328 -17.40 0.54 17.38
N ALA A 329 -18.61 0.01 17.36
CA ALA A 329 -19.64 0.42 16.41
C ALA A 329 -20.03 1.90 16.56
N LYS A 330 -20.18 2.36 17.82
CA LYS A 330 -20.42 3.78 18.12
C LYS A 330 -19.29 4.66 17.61
N TYR A 331 -18.05 4.31 17.93
CA TYR A 331 -16.88 5.06 17.46
C TYR A 331 -16.81 5.18 15.92
N LYS A 332 -17.09 4.10 15.20
CA LYS A 332 -17.20 4.12 13.73
C LYS A 332 -18.29 5.07 13.23
N SER A 333 -19.42 5.08 13.92
CA SER A 333 -20.52 6.00 13.62
C SER A 333 -20.13 7.45 13.88
N ASP A 334 -19.41 7.72 14.98
CA ASP A 334 -18.95 9.07 15.34
C ASP A 334 -17.95 9.61 14.30
N LEU A 335 -16.98 8.79 13.87
CA LEU A 335 -16.04 9.18 12.78
C LEU A 335 -16.78 9.51 11.48
N LYS A 336 -17.79 8.71 11.09
CA LYS A 336 -18.62 9.00 9.92
C LYS A 336 -19.45 10.26 10.11
N GLY A 337 -19.92 10.52 11.33
CA GLY A 337 -20.59 11.76 11.70
C GLY A 337 -19.72 12.99 11.45
N LEU A 338 -18.45 12.93 11.89
CA LEU A 338 -17.46 14.00 11.64
C LEU A 338 -17.17 14.19 10.15
N ARG A 339 -17.03 13.10 9.38
CA ARG A 339 -16.89 13.20 7.92
C ARG A 339 -18.09 13.87 7.26
N ASN A 340 -19.31 13.53 7.66
CA ASN A 340 -20.52 14.15 7.16
C ASN A 340 -20.59 15.64 7.50
N LYS A 341 -20.22 16.00 8.73
CA LYS A 341 -20.16 17.41 9.18
C LYS A 341 -19.17 18.21 8.34
N TYR A 342 -17.96 17.66 8.14
CA TYR A 342 -16.95 18.27 7.28
C TYR A 342 -17.44 18.42 5.84
N ALA A 343 -17.98 17.34 5.26
CA ALA A 343 -18.45 17.36 3.87
C ALA A 343 -19.55 18.41 3.66
N ALA A 344 -20.42 18.59 4.65
CA ALA A 344 -21.46 19.64 4.58
C ALA A 344 -20.85 21.04 4.61
N LEU A 345 -19.94 21.31 5.55
CA LEU A 345 -19.29 22.62 5.69
C LEU A 345 -18.43 22.96 4.48
N TYR A 346 -17.63 22.01 4.01
CA TYR A 346 -16.79 22.20 2.83
C TYR A 346 -17.64 22.47 1.58
N PHE A 347 -18.69 21.69 1.37
CA PHE A 347 -19.57 21.84 0.20
C PHE A 347 -20.37 23.15 0.25
N GLU A 348 -20.80 23.59 1.43
CA GLU A 348 -21.44 24.90 1.63
C GLU A 348 -20.45 26.02 1.27
N ALA A 349 -19.24 26.00 1.80
CA ALA A 349 -18.19 26.97 1.45
C ALA A 349 -17.86 26.93 -0.06
N TYR A 350 -17.80 25.72 -0.64
CA TYR A 350 -17.59 25.54 -2.07
C TYR A 350 -18.67 26.27 -2.90
N LEU A 351 -19.95 26.08 -2.57
CA LEU A 351 -21.06 26.73 -3.27
C LEU A 351 -21.10 28.23 -3.07
N GLN A 352 -20.65 28.72 -1.90
CA GLN A 352 -20.60 30.16 -1.64
C GLN A 352 -19.53 30.87 -2.49
N HIS A 353 -18.42 30.19 -2.82
CA HIS A 353 -17.29 30.80 -3.53
C HIS A 353 -17.15 30.32 -4.99
N ARG A 354 -18.13 29.60 -5.49
CA ARG A 354 -18.23 29.19 -6.90
C ARG A 354 -19.45 29.84 -7.56
N ILE A 355 -19.29 30.19 -8.80
CA ILE A 355 -20.39 30.82 -9.57
C ILE A 355 -21.21 29.75 -10.31
N SER A 356 -22.49 30.03 -10.52
CA SER A 356 -23.38 29.18 -11.33
C SER A 356 -22.95 29.16 -12.81
N ASP A 357 -23.42 28.18 -13.58
CA ASP A 357 -23.23 28.15 -15.04
C ASP A 357 -23.78 29.41 -15.73
N THR A 358 -24.89 29.96 -15.22
CA THR A 358 -25.46 31.22 -15.72
C THR A 358 -24.51 32.39 -15.46
N ASP A 359 -23.98 32.49 -14.25
CA ASP A 359 -23.02 33.54 -13.90
C ASP A 359 -21.68 33.35 -14.63
N ASN A 360 -21.25 32.11 -14.86
CA ASN A 360 -20.09 31.83 -15.67
C ASN A 360 -20.25 32.30 -17.13
N THR A 361 -21.42 32.09 -17.70
CA THR A 361 -21.77 32.66 -19.03
C THR A 361 -21.70 34.17 -19.02
N GLN A 362 -22.23 34.80 -17.96
CA GLN A 362 -22.17 36.27 -17.80
C GLN A 362 -20.73 36.75 -17.58
N LYS A 363 -19.89 36.00 -16.85
CA LYS A 363 -18.47 36.28 -16.67
C LYS A 363 -17.76 36.35 -18.03
N TYR A 364 -17.95 35.34 -18.89
CA TYR A 364 -17.38 35.36 -20.25
C TYR A 364 -17.88 36.53 -21.07
N ALA A 365 -19.20 36.79 -21.01
CA ALA A 365 -19.76 37.96 -21.70
C ALA A 365 -19.17 39.27 -21.17
N LEU A 366 -18.86 39.37 -19.89
CA LEU A 366 -18.21 40.54 -19.30
C LEU A 366 -16.72 40.64 -19.71
N GLN A 367 -16.01 39.51 -19.81
CA GLN A 367 -14.65 39.46 -20.32
C GLN A 367 -14.51 39.91 -21.78
N ASP A 368 -15.53 39.65 -22.58
CA ASP A 368 -15.59 40.01 -24.00
C ASP A 368 -16.36 41.32 -24.24
N SER A 369 -16.77 42.02 -23.17
CA SER A 369 -17.58 43.25 -23.28
C SER A 369 -16.78 44.40 -23.90
N GLU A 370 -17.51 45.32 -24.52
CA GLU A 370 -16.96 46.55 -25.09
C GLU A 370 -16.36 47.43 -23.98
N GLU A 371 -17.03 47.53 -22.83
CA GLU A 371 -16.58 48.29 -21.67
C GLU A 371 -15.19 47.80 -21.19
N LYS A 372 -14.99 46.48 -21.11
CA LYS A 372 -13.68 45.92 -20.74
C LYS A 372 -12.62 46.21 -21.80
N ALA A 373 -12.94 46.08 -23.08
CA ALA A 373 -12.02 46.40 -24.17
C ALA A 373 -11.58 47.87 -24.14
N ILE A 374 -12.49 48.77 -23.83
CA ILE A 374 -12.20 50.19 -23.63
C ILE A 374 -11.28 50.40 -22.42
N CYS A 375 -11.59 49.78 -21.29
CA CYS A 375 -10.74 49.87 -20.09
C CYS A 375 -9.34 49.28 -20.33
N ASP A 376 -9.24 48.19 -21.08
CA ASP A 376 -7.93 47.60 -21.45
C ASP A 376 -7.08 48.54 -22.30
N ILE A 377 -7.71 49.37 -23.15
CA ILE A 377 -7.00 50.39 -23.90
C ILE A 377 -6.56 51.54 -22.97
N LEU A 378 -7.43 51.96 -22.06
CA LEU A 378 -7.19 53.10 -21.19
C LEU A 378 -6.26 52.82 -20.00
N LYS A 379 -6.14 51.57 -19.53
CA LYS A 379 -5.32 51.20 -18.35
C LYS A 379 -3.86 51.63 -18.44
N ASP A 380 -3.34 51.86 -19.65
CA ASP A 380 -1.97 52.29 -19.86
C ASP A 380 -1.84 53.81 -19.99
N ALA A 381 -2.93 54.56 -19.76
CA ALA A 381 -2.89 55.99 -19.78
C ALA A 381 -2.36 56.57 -18.46
N ASP A 382 -1.21 57.22 -18.52
CA ASP A 382 -0.45 57.70 -17.36
C ASP A 382 -1.21 58.67 -16.43
N PHE A 383 -2.28 59.28 -16.90
CA PHE A 383 -3.09 60.26 -16.15
C PHE A 383 -4.36 59.65 -15.53
N LEU A 384 -4.60 58.33 -15.69
CA LEU A 384 -5.70 57.62 -15.07
C LEU A 384 -5.24 56.81 -13.86
N SER A 385 -6.07 56.73 -12.82
CA SER A 385 -5.85 55.82 -11.69
C SER A 385 -6.32 54.41 -12.07
N THR A 386 -5.39 53.46 -12.16
CA THR A 386 -5.65 52.10 -12.67
C THR A 386 -5.78 51.06 -11.58
N GLY A 387 -5.56 51.43 -10.29
CA GLY A 387 -5.60 50.49 -9.17
C GLY A 387 -6.91 49.73 -9.05
N GLN A 388 -8.05 50.44 -9.18
CA GLN A 388 -9.38 49.81 -9.12
C GLN A 388 -9.61 48.82 -10.26
N TYR A 389 -9.11 49.13 -11.47
CA TYR A 389 -9.21 48.22 -12.59
C TYR A 389 -8.42 46.92 -12.39
N HIS A 390 -7.22 47.03 -11.82
CA HIS A 390 -6.42 45.85 -11.50
C HIS A 390 -7.06 44.99 -10.43
N GLN A 391 -7.66 45.61 -9.40
CA GLN A 391 -8.44 44.91 -8.38
C GLN A 391 -9.66 44.21 -9.00
N TRP A 392 -10.44 44.92 -9.78
CA TRP A 392 -11.58 44.38 -10.52
C TRP A 392 -11.18 43.18 -11.42
N ALA A 393 -10.12 43.33 -12.20
CA ALA A 393 -9.64 42.27 -13.07
C ALA A 393 -9.16 41.02 -12.27
N THR A 394 -8.53 41.24 -11.13
CA THR A 394 -8.13 40.17 -10.21
C THR A 394 -9.34 39.43 -9.64
N GLN A 395 -10.36 40.17 -9.19
CA GLN A 395 -11.61 39.59 -8.69
C GLN A 395 -12.33 38.77 -9.76
N LEU A 396 -12.46 39.31 -10.98
CA LEU A 396 -13.09 38.63 -12.10
C LEU A 396 -12.37 37.31 -12.44
N ASN A 397 -11.03 37.31 -12.41
CA ASN A 397 -10.24 36.13 -12.70
C ASN A 397 -10.31 35.08 -11.58
N LYS A 398 -10.50 35.47 -10.33
CA LYS A 398 -10.69 34.57 -9.18
C LYS A 398 -12.01 33.82 -9.23
N LEU A 399 -13.04 34.37 -9.89
CA LEU A 399 -14.33 33.69 -10.01
C LEU A 399 -14.18 32.41 -10.84
N GLN A 400 -14.58 31.28 -10.26
CA GLN A 400 -14.56 29.98 -10.93
C GLN A 400 -15.96 29.34 -10.88
N PRO A 401 -16.38 28.64 -11.94
CA PRO A 401 -17.67 27.95 -11.94
C PRO A 401 -17.64 26.77 -10.98
N ALA A 402 -18.80 26.41 -10.45
CA ALA A 402 -18.99 25.17 -9.75
C ALA A 402 -18.84 23.98 -10.73
N ASP A 403 -18.06 22.98 -10.35
CA ASP A 403 -18.03 21.71 -11.08
C ASP A 403 -19.28 20.89 -10.72
N PRO A 404 -20.14 20.55 -11.71
CA PRO A 404 -21.34 19.75 -11.46
C PRO A 404 -21.05 18.37 -10.88
N ALA A 405 -19.83 17.84 -11.05
CA ALA A 405 -19.41 16.56 -10.47
C ALA A 405 -19.16 16.67 -8.96
N VAL A 406 -18.88 17.85 -8.41
CA VAL A 406 -18.64 18.05 -6.98
C VAL A 406 -19.97 18.20 -6.25
N ASN A 407 -20.25 17.25 -5.38
CA ASN A 407 -21.42 17.25 -4.50
C ASN A 407 -21.01 16.76 -3.10
N LYS A 408 -21.93 16.76 -2.16
CA LYS A 408 -21.66 16.37 -0.77
C LYS A 408 -21.15 14.93 -0.64
N GLU A 409 -21.64 14.01 -1.47
CA GLU A 409 -21.23 12.60 -1.48
C GLU A 409 -19.79 12.44 -1.97
N VAL A 410 -19.41 13.20 -2.98
CA VAL A 410 -18.05 13.22 -3.53
C VAL A 410 -17.07 13.81 -2.51
N VAL A 411 -17.45 14.90 -1.83
CA VAL A 411 -16.66 15.48 -0.74
C VAL A 411 -16.57 14.51 0.44
N PHE A 412 -17.62 13.77 0.76
CA PHE A 412 -17.58 12.72 1.78
C PHE A 412 -16.60 11.58 1.42
N ALA A 413 -16.44 11.28 0.14
CA ALA A 413 -15.46 10.28 -0.33
C ALA A 413 -14.03 10.83 -0.30
N THR A 414 -13.80 12.07 -0.73
CA THR A 414 -12.49 12.71 -0.82
C THR A 414 -12.58 14.14 -0.27
N PRO A 415 -11.73 14.54 0.71
CA PRO A 415 -11.90 15.79 1.44
C PRO A 415 -11.49 17.07 0.68
N TYR A 416 -10.92 16.95 -0.51
CA TYR A 416 -10.43 18.08 -1.30
C TYR A 416 -10.80 17.97 -2.77
N HIS A 417 -11.27 19.07 -3.37
CA HIS A 417 -11.71 19.18 -4.77
C HIS A 417 -11.34 20.56 -5.37
N ASP A 418 -10.06 20.80 -5.58
CA ASP A 418 -9.51 22.05 -6.17
C ASP A 418 -10.13 23.35 -5.59
N PHE A 419 -10.46 23.30 -4.30
CA PHE A 419 -11.02 24.41 -3.56
C PHE A 419 -10.49 24.40 -2.13
N ASN A 420 -9.86 25.49 -1.71
CA ASN A 420 -9.42 25.67 -0.34
C ASN A 420 -10.26 26.76 0.33
N PRO A 421 -11.15 26.41 1.27
CA PRO A 421 -11.96 27.43 1.96
C PRO A 421 -11.12 28.50 2.68
N LEU A 422 -9.86 28.19 3.05
CA LEU A 422 -8.99 29.13 3.76
C LEU A 422 -8.41 30.25 2.88
N ASP A 423 -8.55 30.15 1.55
CA ASP A 423 -8.10 31.18 0.61
C ASP A 423 -9.10 32.33 0.50
N PHE A 424 -10.22 32.26 1.21
CA PHE A 424 -11.32 33.23 1.17
C PHE A 424 -11.61 33.75 2.58
N GLU A 425 -11.86 35.08 2.69
CA GLU A 425 -12.30 35.69 3.93
C GLU A 425 -13.83 35.75 3.99
N ASP A 426 -14.39 35.81 5.20
CA ASP A 426 -15.82 35.97 5.40
C ASP A 426 -16.29 37.31 4.77
N GLY A 427 -17.09 37.22 3.73
CA GLY A 427 -17.61 38.37 3.00
C GLY A 427 -17.02 38.60 1.61
N ASP A 428 -16.04 37.81 1.16
CA ASP A 428 -15.37 37.93 -0.14
C ASP A 428 -16.25 37.46 -1.34
N THR A 429 -17.55 37.35 -1.16
CA THR A 429 -18.47 36.96 -2.24
C THR A 429 -18.77 38.12 -3.17
N VAL A 430 -18.01 38.25 -4.25
CA VAL A 430 -18.28 39.23 -5.32
C VAL A 430 -19.13 38.56 -6.40
N SER A 431 -20.28 39.14 -6.71
CA SER A 431 -21.14 38.64 -7.81
C SER A 431 -20.67 39.16 -9.17
N VAL A 432 -20.89 38.38 -10.23
CA VAL A 432 -20.63 38.84 -11.62
C VAL A 432 -21.46 40.11 -11.94
N SER A 433 -22.66 40.20 -11.36
CA SER A 433 -23.53 41.40 -11.51
C SER A 433 -22.90 42.64 -10.89
N ASP A 434 -22.23 42.51 -9.73
CA ASP A 434 -21.60 43.64 -9.06
C ASP A 434 -20.33 44.06 -9.79
N LEU A 435 -19.52 43.10 -10.26
CA LEU A 435 -18.36 43.38 -11.11
C LEU A 435 -18.76 44.08 -12.40
N LYS A 436 -19.94 43.77 -12.99
CA LYS A 436 -20.47 44.46 -14.17
C LYS A 436 -20.80 45.91 -13.86
N LYS A 437 -21.45 46.19 -12.71
CA LYS A 437 -21.74 47.53 -12.26
C LYS A 437 -20.46 48.33 -11.97
N GLU A 438 -19.52 47.70 -11.32
CA GLU A 438 -18.23 48.30 -10.98
C GLU A 438 -17.43 48.68 -12.24
N LEU A 439 -17.36 47.80 -13.25
CA LEU A 439 -16.69 48.10 -14.51
C LEU A 439 -17.35 49.30 -15.21
N LYS A 440 -18.70 49.36 -15.21
CA LYS A 440 -19.42 50.48 -15.81
C LYS A 440 -19.15 51.78 -15.05
N SER A 441 -19.18 51.77 -13.73
CA SER A 441 -18.85 52.94 -12.91
C SER A 441 -17.41 53.39 -13.11
N LEU A 442 -16.46 52.46 -13.20
CA LEU A 442 -15.08 52.76 -13.49
C LEU A 442 -14.90 53.44 -14.84
N LEU A 443 -15.57 52.95 -15.89
CA LEU A 443 -15.53 53.53 -17.21
C LEU A 443 -16.18 54.93 -17.23
N GLU A 444 -17.29 55.14 -16.52
CA GLU A 444 -17.92 56.44 -16.35
C GLU A 444 -16.96 57.42 -15.66
N ASN A 445 -16.31 57.02 -14.57
CA ASN A 445 -15.31 57.81 -13.86
C ASN A 445 -14.12 58.19 -14.74
N TRP A 446 -13.59 57.20 -15.49
CA TRP A 446 -12.50 57.47 -16.43
C TRP A 446 -12.91 58.37 -17.56
N THR A 447 -14.13 58.22 -18.09
CA THR A 447 -14.67 59.12 -19.10
C THR A 447 -14.73 60.57 -18.59
N THR A 448 -15.22 60.77 -17.36
CA THR A 448 -15.23 62.08 -16.70
C THR A 448 -13.84 62.65 -16.54
N THR A 449 -12.90 61.83 -16.06
CA THR A 449 -11.47 62.25 -15.92
C THR A 449 -10.86 62.69 -17.26
N LEU A 450 -11.17 61.96 -18.34
CA LEU A 450 -10.70 62.31 -19.69
C LEU A 450 -11.30 63.67 -20.15
N LEU A 451 -12.60 63.88 -19.91
CA LEU A 451 -13.27 65.13 -20.25
C LEU A 451 -12.74 66.30 -19.42
N ASP A 452 -12.60 66.11 -18.10
CA ASP A 452 -12.06 67.14 -17.20
C ASP A 452 -10.61 67.51 -17.59
N SER A 453 -9.82 66.51 -18.04
CA SER A 453 -8.45 66.78 -18.50
C SER A 453 -8.42 67.71 -19.74
N LEU A 454 -9.42 67.62 -20.59
CA LEU A 454 -9.54 68.53 -21.78
C LEU A 454 -9.91 69.95 -21.38
N GLU A 455 -10.47 70.17 -20.19
CA GLU A 455 -10.78 71.52 -19.67
C GLU A 455 -9.56 72.19 -19.02
N ASP A 456 -8.49 71.44 -18.74
CA ASP A 456 -7.27 71.95 -18.15
C ASP A 456 -6.64 73.04 -19.04
N PRO A 457 -6.28 74.23 -18.50
CA PRO A 457 -5.72 75.34 -19.30
C PRO A 457 -4.43 74.98 -20.04
N MET A 458 -3.60 74.13 -19.47
CA MET A 458 -2.34 73.72 -20.14
C MET A 458 -2.63 72.72 -21.29
N VAL A 459 -3.60 71.83 -21.09
CA VAL A 459 -4.05 70.89 -22.13
C VAL A 459 -4.68 71.67 -23.27
N LYS A 460 -5.52 72.67 -23.00
CA LYS A 460 -6.13 73.56 -24.01
C LYS A 460 -5.06 74.29 -24.81
N LYS A 461 -3.99 74.77 -24.16
CA LYS A 461 -2.89 75.43 -24.83
C LYS A 461 -2.13 74.51 -25.76
N ASN A 462 -1.99 73.23 -25.37
CA ASN A 462 -1.27 72.23 -26.17
C ASN A 462 -2.12 71.67 -27.35
N MET A 463 -3.41 72.00 -27.45
CA MET A 463 -4.27 71.53 -28.57
C MET A 463 -3.65 71.88 -29.94
N SER A 464 -2.96 72.98 -30.05
CA SER A 464 -2.27 73.40 -31.30
C SER A 464 -1.11 72.49 -31.72
N LEU A 465 -0.69 71.59 -30.87
CA LEU A 465 0.38 70.59 -31.13
C LEU A 465 -0.16 69.32 -31.81
N LEU A 466 -1.45 69.12 -31.80
CA LEU A 466 -2.12 67.97 -32.40
C LEU A 466 -2.36 68.15 -33.88
N LYS A 467 -2.52 67.01 -34.58
CA LYS A 467 -2.97 66.98 -35.98
C LYS A 467 -4.48 67.29 -36.04
N ASP A 468 -4.95 67.89 -37.15
CA ASP A 468 -6.36 68.31 -37.34
C ASP A 468 -7.36 67.19 -37.10
N ASN A 469 -7.06 65.96 -37.47
CA ASN A 469 -7.91 64.80 -37.22
C ASN A 469 -8.01 64.44 -35.74
N GLN A 470 -6.95 64.64 -34.96
CA GLN A 470 -6.93 64.39 -33.50
C GLN A 470 -7.70 65.49 -32.76
N VAL A 471 -7.54 66.78 -33.21
CA VAL A 471 -8.33 67.91 -32.66
C VAL A 471 -9.81 67.67 -32.90
N SER A 472 -10.23 67.32 -34.12
CA SER A 472 -11.62 67.06 -34.48
C SER A 472 -12.20 65.91 -33.67
N LEU A 473 -11.42 64.85 -33.40
CA LEU A 473 -11.83 63.69 -32.58
C LEU A 473 -12.07 64.12 -31.13
N LEU A 474 -11.14 64.89 -30.54
CA LEU A 474 -11.28 65.33 -29.16
C LEU A 474 -12.41 66.34 -28.98
N GLU A 475 -12.60 67.28 -29.92
CA GLU A 475 -13.75 68.20 -29.88
C GLU A 475 -15.08 67.45 -29.97
N SER A 476 -15.21 66.46 -30.83
CA SER A 476 -16.43 65.65 -30.94
C SER A 476 -16.66 64.83 -29.69
N PHE A 477 -15.58 64.32 -29.03
CA PHE A 477 -15.64 63.63 -27.75
C PHE A 477 -16.09 64.58 -26.63
N GLN A 478 -15.57 65.79 -26.56
CA GLN A 478 -15.91 66.81 -25.56
C GLN A 478 -17.38 67.30 -25.73
N LYS A 479 -17.86 67.38 -26.96
CA LYS A 479 -19.28 67.72 -27.24
C LYS A 479 -20.27 66.60 -27.00
N GLY A 480 -19.73 65.34 -26.76
CA GLY A 480 -20.58 64.16 -26.60
C GLY A 480 -21.05 63.51 -27.90
N ASP A 481 -20.65 64.08 -29.08
CA ASP A 481 -20.94 63.50 -30.39
C ASP A 481 -20.26 62.16 -30.63
N VAL A 482 -19.06 61.96 -30.03
CA VAL A 482 -18.31 60.74 -30.03
C VAL A 482 -18.19 60.26 -28.58
N LYS A 483 -18.54 58.96 -28.33
CA LYS A 483 -18.37 58.30 -27.03
C LYS A 483 -17.19 57.34 -27.11
N LEU A 484 -16.64 56.96 -25.95
CA LEU A 484 -15.64 55.90 -25.90
C LEU A 484 -16.23 54.61 -26.50
N ALA A 485 -15.56 54.07 -27.50
CA ALA A 485 -15.88 52.83 -28.17
C ALA A 485 -14.59 52.16 -28.62
N LYS A 486 -14.61 50.88 -28.90
CA LYS A 486 -13.44 50.08 -29.26
C LYS A 486 -12.60 50.71 -30.39
N ASP A 487 -13.28 51.32 -31.35
CA ASP A 487 -12.64 51.87 -32.58
C ASP A 487 -12.02 53.26 -32.39
N ASN A 488 -12.50 54.07 -31.45
CA ASN A 488 -12.07 55.46 -31.26
C ASN A 488 -11.25 55.68 -29.95
N THR A 489 -11.36 54.81 -28.96
CA THR A 489 -10.75 54.99 -27.63
C THR A 489 -9.24 55.12 -27.70
N LEU A 490 -8.56 54.31 -28.57
CA LEU A 490 -7.12 54.39 -28.75
C LEU A 490 -6.69 55.76 -29.33
N GLY A 491 -7.46 56.29 -30.28
CA GLY A 491 -7.24 57.61 -30.84
C GLY A 491 -7.39 58.73 -29.81
N ILE A 492 -8.46 58.70 -29.02
CA ILE A 492 -8.71 59.65 -27.92
C ILE A 492 -7.58 59.57 -26.88
N LYS A 493 -7.24 58.36 -26.38
CA LYS A 493 -6.14 58.13 -25.44
C LYS A 493 -4.83 58.74 -25.95
N ASN A 494 -4.44 58.40 -27.18
CA ASN A 494 -3.14 58.84 -27.74
C ASN A 494 -3.11 60.37 -27.93
N ALA A 495 -4.21 60.97 -28.35
CA ALA A 495 -4.33 62.44 -28.48
C ALA A 495 -4.19 63.14 -27.12
N ILE A 496 -4.91 62.65 -26.08
CA ILE A 496 -4.79 63.19 -24.71
C ILE A 496 -3.37 62.98 -24.14
N MET A 497 -2.77 61.84 -24.33
CA MET A 497 -1.38 61.59 -23.91
C MET A 497 -0.41 62.56 -24.58
N GLU A 498 -0.60 62.89 -25.87
CA GLU A 498 0.23 63.86 -26.56
C GLU A 498 0.05 65.26 -25.94
N LEU A 499 -1.14 65.65 -25.57
CA LEU A 499 -1.43 66.90 -24.87
C LEU A 499 -0.77 67.00 -23.49
N HIS A 500 -0.61 65.86 -22.82
CA HIS A 500 0.06 65.77 -21.50
C HIS A 500 1.59 65.73 -21.60
N LYS A 501 2.20 65.70 -22.77
CA LYS A 501 3.64 65.79 -22.91
C LYS A 501 4.20 67.09 -22.29
N GLY A 502 5.19 66.92 -21.43
CA GLY A 502 5.80 68.04 -20.70
C GLY A 502 5.15 68.31 -19.34
N MET A 503 4.06 67.62 -18.96
CA MET A 503 3.51 67.68 -17.61
C MET A 503 4.24 66.71 -16.69
N SER A 504 4.50 67.12 -15.47
CA SER A 504 5.14 66.32 -14.40
C SER A 504 4.06 65.58 -13.61
N LYS A 505 4.07 64.25 -13.70
CA LYS A 505 3.22 63.39 -12.90
C LYS A 505 3.79 63.19 -11.48
N VAL A 506 2.95 63.30 -10.48
CA VAL A 506 3.25 63.03 -9.08
C VAL A 506 2.23 62.01 -8.57
N GLU A 507 2.71 60.83 -8.14
CA GLU A 507 1.83 59.75 -7.68
C GLU A 507 1.63 59.87 -6.15
N LEU A 508 0.38 59.88 -5.72
CA LEU A 508 -0.04 59.67 -4.35
C LEU A 508 -0.37 58.19 -4.14
N THR A 509 0.25 57.57 -3.15
CA THR A 509 -0.10 56.18 -2.76
C THR A 509 -0.89 56.21 -1.45
N MET A 510 -1.75 55.20 -1.25
CA MET A 510 -2.49 55.05 0.02
C MET A 510 -1.55 54.92 1.22
N ASP A 511 -0.37 54.32 1.09
CA ASP A 511 0.58 54.17 2.16
C ASP A 511 1.22 55.53 2.53
N SER A 512 1.56 56.35 1.57
CA SER A 512 2.07 57.68 1.82
C SER A 512 1.00 58.61 2.43
N LEU A 513 -0.27 58.43 2.12
CA LEU A 513 -1.39 59.11 2.78
C LEU A 513 -1.56 58.63 4.23
N LYS A 514 -1.45 57.32 4.50
CA LYS A 514 -1.48 56.77 5.87
C LYS A 514 -0.35 57.32 6.71
N GLU A 515 0.87 57.47 6.16
CA GLU A 515 2.00 58.07 6.85
C GLU A 515 1.75 59.55 7.17
N THR A 516 1.15 60.28 6.24
CA THR A 516 0.79 61.71 6.41
C THR A 516 -0.30 61.92 7.46
N PHE A 517 -1.25 61.00 7.53
CA PHE A 517 -2.40 60.98 8.45
C PHE A 517 -2.24 59.93 9.57
N ASN A 518 -1.03 59.78 10.12
CA ASN A 518 -0.69 58.75 11.08
C ASN A 518 -1.26 58.94 12.50
N ARG A 519 -1.98 60.04 12.75
CA ARG A 519 -2.67 60.36 14.01
C ARG A 519 -4.03 61.02 13.71
N PRO A 520 -4.95 61.05 14.68
CA PRO A 520 -6.17 61.85 14.54
C PRO A 520 -5.82 63.35 14.39
N LEU A 521 -6.36 63.99 13.37
CA LEU A 521 -6.20 65.40 13.04
C LEU A 521 -7.56 66.09 12.99
N ASN A 522 -7.62 67.36 13.37
CA ASN A 522 -8.81 68.17 13.05
C ASN A 522 -8.77 68.56 11.57
N PRO A 523 -9.90 69.08 10.99
CA PRO A 523 -9.97 69.41 9.58
C PRO A 523 -8.88 70.36 9.07
N ASP A 524 -8.55 71.42 9.86
CA ASP A 524 -7.54 72.40 9.48
C ASP A 524 -6.13 71.79 9.51
N GLU A 525 -5.80 71.01 10.55
CA GLU A 525 -4.55 70.28 10.62
C GLU A 525 -4.38 69.26 9.47
N ALA A 526 -5.48 68.60 9.06
CA ALA A 526 -5.46 67.64 7.95
C ALA A 526 -5.19 68.33 6.60
N ILE A 527 -5.78 69.51 6.39
CA ILE A 527 -5.53 70.32 5.20
C ILE A 527 -4.08 70.78 5.16
N ASP A 528 -3.52 71.24 6.28
CA ASP A 528 -2.13 71.70 6.37
C ASP A 528 -1.14 70.56 6.21
N ALA A 529 -1.40 69.39 6.77
CA ALA A 529 -0.62 68.19 6.56
C ALA A 529 -0.59 67.74 5.10
N PHE A 530 -1.74 67.75 4.47
CA PHE A 530 -1.86 67.41 3.04
C PHE A 530 -1.12 68.44 2.17
N LYS A 531 -1.27 69.74 2.44
CA LYS A 531 -0.54 70.79 1.71
C LYS A 531 0.97 70.61 1.80
N LYS A 532 1.49 70.39 3.02
CA LYS A 532 2.92 70.14 3.25
C LYS A 532 3.42 68.90 2.50
N TYR A 533 2.62 67.85 2.51
CA TYR A 533 2.91 66.65 1.77
C TYR A 533 3.00 66.89 0.27
N VAL A 534 1.98 67.56 -0.33
CA VAL A 534 1.95 67.96 -1.74
C VAL A 534 3.16 68.86 -2.08
N ASP A 535 3.50 69.82 -1.25
CA ASP A 535 4.65 70.69 -1.48
C ASP A 535 5.97 69.87 -1.46
N THR A 536 6.07 68.87 -0.59
CA THR A 536 7.28 68.01 -0.50
C THR A 536 7.45 67.15 -1.78
N ILE A 537 6.38 66.49 -2.26
CA ILE A 537 6.43 65.63 -3.44
C ILE A 537 6.53 66.43 -4.75
N SER A 538 6.23 67.75 -4.68
CA SER A 538 6.31 68.68 -5.81
C SER A 538 7.63 69.44 -5.91
N GLN A 539 8.54 69.27 -4.92
CA GLN A 539 9.80 69.99 -4.83
C GLN A 539 10.64 69.84 -6.12
N GLY A 540 11.11 70.95 -6.66
CA GLY A 540 11.93 70.97 -7.90
C GLY A 540 11.18 70.90 -9.21
N LYS A 541 9.83 70.94 -9.19
CA LYS A 541 8.99 70.92 -10.38
C LYS A 541 8.17 72.21 -10.50
N GLU A 542 7.89 72.64 -11.74
CA GLU A 542 7.09 73.81 -12.02
C GLU A 542 5.62 73.51 -11.66
N ARG A 543 5.01 74.27 -10.71
CA ARG A 543 3.71 73.96 -10.13
C ARG A 543 2.58 73.79 -11.16
N ASP A 544 2.59 74.63 -12.21
CA ASP A 544 1.56 74.59 -13.22
C ASP A 544 1.65 73.32 -14.13
N THR A 545 2.79 72.67 -14.14
CA THR A 545 2.99 71.46 -14.94
C THR A 545 2.71 70.16 -14.13
N ILE A 546 2.52 70.27 -12.81
CA ILE A 546 2.29 69.14 -11.97
C ILE A 546 0.85 68.62 -12.07
N ARG A 547 0.70 67.31 -12.20
CA ARG A 547 -0.58 66.60 -12.04
C ARG A 547 -0.43 65.52 -10.99
N ILE A 548 -1.32 65.54 -10.00
CA ILE A 548 -1.33 64.58 -8.90
C ILE A 548 -2.29 63.46 -9.20
N ILE A 549 -1.85 62.24 -9.12
CA ILE A 549 -2.65 61.06 -9.39
C ILE A 549 -2.61 60.14 -8.17
N LEU A 550 -3.78 59.71 -7.69
CA LEU A 550 -3.89 58.68 -6.64
C LEU A 550 -3.72 57.30 -7.27
N LYS A 551 -2.80 56.50 -6.68
CA LYS A 551 -2.50 55.17 -7.14
C LYS A 551 -2.91 54.12 -6.10
#